data_8bf2eedef0e26b4df5fa7e96b6e0a3c4
#
_entry.id   8bf2eedef0e26b4df5fa7e96b6e0a3c4
#
_cell.length_a   1.000
_cell.length_b   1.000
_cell.length_c   1.000
_cell.angle_alpha   90.00
_cell.angle_beta   90.00
_cell.angle_gamma   90.00
#
_symmetry.space_group_name_H-M   'P 1'
#
loop_
_entity.id
_entity.type
_entity.pdbx_description
1 polymer ?
#
loop_
_entity_poly.entity_id
_entity_poly.type
_entity_poly.pdbx_seq_one_letter_code
_entity_poly.pdbx_strand_id
1 'polypeptide(L)'
;ALTILRLLALRPVLGQCLLAGVMFALAFPCHPDHVLAPLFHPVWGWVALIPLLLATHAAPTSASAFRRGWFAGWVGFLLCLYWVGYTAGGGPAVIAGAGLGALYLALFTGLFAVAHHRLAVHFGHRALVAVPVLWTAMEYLMSLGEMGFPWLLMGHSQANQPVLIQLASLTGAYGVSFAIVAVNTCLCAAVLIRQRRTAWIAAALAILGVLAGTGWWQLRGAPTPQPDLSVALIQNNLGRAKWRAGGLQAAFTSLDSLSRQALGQGGVGLLVWPETAIPCDLRRRQSCRDHIRSLADEYGVPILTGGSDRDDVSGDPMNGVYFVQPGTPDLL
;
A
#
# COMPACT_ATOMS: atom_id res chain seq x y z
N ALA A 1 15.66 0.65 -43.18
CA ALA A 1 16.78 0.05 -42.47
C ALA A 1 17.05 0.74 -41.13
N LEU A 2 17.23 2.07 -41.06
CA LEU A 2 17.48 2.84 -39.83
C LEU A 2 16.34 2.69 -38.78
N THR A 3 15.09 2.61 -39.21
CA THR A 3 13.93 2.44 -38.32
C THR A 3 13.91 1.04 -37.69
N ILE A 4 14.25 0.01 -38.44
CA ILE A 4 14.31 -1.39 -37.97
C ILE A 4 15.47 -1.56 -36.97
N LEU A 5 16.64 -1.01 -37.25
CA LEU A 5 17.79 -1.02 -36.33
C LEU A 5 17.47 -0.29 -35.01
N ARG A 6 16.74 0.84 -35.06
CA ARG A 6 16.28 1.54 -33.85
C ARG A 6 15.28 0.71 -33.05
N LEU A 7 14.36 -0.01 -33.69
CA LEU A 7 13.40 -0.90 -33.04
C LEU A 7 14.09 -2.11 -32.40
N LEU A 8 15.10 -2.68 -33.05
CA LEU A 8 15.89 -3.79 -32.51
C LEU A 8 16.74 -3.37 -31.31
N ALA A 9 17.28 -2.15 -31.32
CA ALA A 9 18.05 -1.58 -30.17
C ALA A 9 17.14 -1.22 -28.98
N LEU A 10 15.83 -0.99 -29.17
CA LEU A 10 14.87 -0.69 -28.11
C LEU A 10 14.40 -1.95 -27.37
N ARG A 11 14.44 -3.13 -28.02
CA ARG A 11 13.93 -4.39 -27.42
C ARG A 11 14.54 -4.72 -26.05
N PRO A 12 15.87 -4.69 -25.84
CA PRO A 12 16.44 -5.02 -24.54
C PRO A 12 16.08 -3.99 -23.46
N VAL A 13 15.98 -2.71 -23.82
CA VAL A 13 15.62 -1.63 -22.87
C VAL A 13 14.17 -1.71 -22.47
N LEU A 14 13.26 -1.96 -23.42
CA LEU A 14 11.84 -2.15 -23.14
C LEU A 14 11.63 -3.37 -22.22
N GLY A 15 12.38 -4.45 -22.46
CA GLY A 15 12.40 -5.64 -21.61
C GLY A 15 12.86 -5.33 -20.18
N GLN A 16 13.87 -4.49 -20.00
CA GLN A 16 14.31 -4.05 -18.67
C GLN A 16 13.23 -3.25 -17.93
N CYS A 17 12.54 -2.32 -18.63
CA CYS A 17 11.46 -1.53 -18.03
C CYS A 17 10.26 -2.42 -17.67
N LEU A 18 9.87 -3.34 -18.54
CA LEU A 18 8.84 -4.32 -18.28
C LEU A 18 9.18 -5.18 -17.06
N LEU A 19 10.40 -5.72 -17.03
CA LEU A 19 10.89 -6.55 -15.93
C LEU A 19 10.87 -5.79 -14.61
N ALA A 20 11.29 -4.53 -14.57
CA ALA A 20 11.24 -3.69 -13.39
C ALA A 20 9.81 -3.53 -12.86
N GLY A 21 8.85 -3.20 -13.75
CA GLY A 21 7.45 -3.05 -13.37
C GLY A 21 6.84 -4.34 -12.85
N VAL A 22 7.12 -5.47 -13.51
CA VAL A 22 6.64 -6.79 -13.07
C VAL A 22 7.24 -7.17 -11.71
N MET A 23 8.56 -7.03 -11.53
CA MET A 23 9.22 -7.33 -10.26
C MET A 23 8.73 -6.42 -9.13
N PHE A 24 8.48 -5.13 -9.43
CA PHE A 24 7.85 -4.22 -8.49
C PHE A 24 6.49 -4.76 -8.02
N ALA A 25 5.62 -5.14 -8.95
CA ALA A 25 4.31 -5.68 -8.60
C ALA A 25 4.38 -6.99 -7.80
N LEU A 26 5.29 -7.90 -8.18
CA LEU A 26 5.50 -9.17 -7.48
C LEU A 26 6.08 -9.01 -6.07
N ALA A 27 6.61 -7.83 -5.72
CA ALA A 27 7.14 -7.55 -4.39
C ALA A 27 6.05 -7.37 -3.34
N PHE A 28 4.84 -6.99 -3.75
CA PHE A 28 3.74 -6.71 -2.82
C PHE A 28 2.94 -7.97 -2.47
N PRO A 29 2.34 -8.02 -1.26
CA PRO A 29 1.50 -9.14 -0.86
C PRO A 29 0.33 -9.36 -1.83
N CYS A 30 0.02 -10.61 -2.10
CA CYS A 30 -1.13 -11.04 -2.88
C CYS A 30 -2.01 -11.95 -2.00
N HIS A 31 -3.32 -12.03 -2.35
CA HIS A 31 -4.21 -12.94 -1.65
C HIS A 31 -3.71 -14.39 -1.77
N PRO A 32 -3.65 -15.17 -0.67
CA PRO A 32 -3.04 -16.50 -0.69
C PRO A 32 -3.74 -17.49 -1.65
N ASP A 33 -5.05 -17.33 -1.87
CA ASP A 33 -5.82 -18.19 -2.79
C ASP A 33 -5.70 -17.78 -4.27
N HIS A 34 -4.95 -16.71 -4.56
CA HIS A 34 -4.73 -16.32 -5.95
C HIS A 34 -3.78 -17.31 -6.64
N VAL A 35 -4.13 -17.77 -7.85
CA VAL A 35 -3.35 -18.78 -8.60
C VAL A 35 -1.88 -18.40 -8.78
N LEU A 36 -1.58 -17.10 -8.87
CA LEU A 36 -0.21 -16.58 -9.01
C LEU A 36 0.45 -16.23 -7.66
N ALA A 37 -0.22 -16.47 -6.52
CA ALA A 37 0.31 -16.13 -5.19
C ALA A 37 1.76 -16.62 -4.94
N PRO A 38 2.19 -17.81 -5.41
CA PRO A 38 3.57 -18.26 -5.22
C PRO A 38 4.64 -17.39 -5.90
N LEU A 39 4.26 -16.55 -6.88
CA LEU A 39 5.18 -15.63 -7.56
C LEU A 39 5.38 -14.33 -6.77
N PHE A 40 4.44 -13.99 -5.90
CA PHE A 40 4.49 -12.78 -5.07
C PHE A 40 5.35 -13.03 -3.83
N HIS A 41 6.48 -12.34 -3.77
CA HIS A 41 7.43 -12.54 -2.67
C HIS A 41 8.17 -11.24 -2.35
N PRO A 42 8.29 -10.86 -1.07
CA PRO A 42 8.96 -9.62 -0.67
C PRO A 42 10.42 -9.50 -1.13
N VAL A 43 11.08 -10.61 -1.48
CA VAL A 43 12.44 -10.61 -2.03
C VAL A 43 12.57 -9.77 -3.30
N TRP A 44 11.50 -9.70 -4.11
CA TRP A 44 11.51 -8.89 -5.33
C TRP A 44 11.75 -7.41 -5.05
N GLY A 45 11.26 -6.89 -3.93
CA GLY A 45 11.49 -5.49 -3.54
C GLY A 45 12.97 -5.12 -3.47
N TRP A 46 13.84 -6.06 -3.08
CA TRP A 46 15.27 -5.84 -2.93
C TRP A 46 16.05 -5.76 -4.25
N VAL A 47 15.43 -6.12 -5.38
CA VAL A 47 16.06 -6.17 -6.70
C VAL A 47 15.22 -5.53 -7.82
N ALA A 48 13.96 -5.19 -7.56
CA ALA A 48 12.99 -4.73 -8.57
C ALA A 48 13.44 -3.48 -9.33
N LEU A 49 14.16 -2.57 -8.68
CA LEU A 49 14.58 -1.32 -9.30
C LEU A 49 15.86 -1.45 -10.12
N ILE A 50 16.63 -2.54 -10.00
CA ILE A 50 17.90 -2.70 -10.73
C ILE A 50 17.72 -2.54 -12.25
N PRO A 51 16.75 -3.23 -12.90
CA PRO A 51 16.58 -3.07 -14.34
C PRO A 51 16.19 -1.65 -14.74
N LEU A 52 15.36 -0.96 -13.93
CA LEU A 52 14.98 0.44 -14.17
C LEU A 52 16.19 1.37 -14.04
N LEU A 53 16.99 1.21 -12.99
CA LEU A 53 18.17 2.04 -12.75
C LEU A 53 19.19 1.87 -13.88
N LEU A 54 19.42 0.65 -14.35
CA LEU A 54 20.28 0.39 -15.50
C LEU A 54 19.74 1.06 -16.77
N ALA A 55 18.43 0.90 -17.03
CA ALA A 55 17.79 1.48 -18.20
C ALA A 55 17.84 3.01 -18.18
N THR A 56 17.60 3.65 -17.04
CA THR A 56 17.59 5.11 -16.92
C THR A 56 18.96 5.73 -16.88
N HIS A 57 19.94 5.04 -16.27
CA HIS A 57 21.35 5.45 -16.27
C HIS A 57 21.92 5.53 -17.70
N ALA A 58 21.59 4.56 -18.54
CA ALA A 58 22.01 4.49 -19.95
C ALA A 58 21.05 5.23 -20.92
N ALA A 59 20.16 6.07 -20.43
CA ALA A 59 19.25 6.79 -21.31
C ALA A 59 20.00 7.86 -22.13
N PRO A 60 19.72 8.02 -23.43
CA PRO A 60 20.43 9.00 -24.25
C PRO A 60 19.93 10.43 -24.02
N THR A 61 18.70 10.62 -23.52
CA THR A 61 18.08 11.92 -23.26
C THR A 61 17.14 11.84 -22.07
N SER A 62 16.86 12.99 -21.44
CA SER A 62 15.87 13.08 -20.36
C SER A 62 14.46 12.60 -20.80
N ALA A 63 14.06 12.88 -22.03
CA ALA A 63 12.79 12.38 -22.58
C ALA A 63 12.76 10.86 -22.72
N SER A 64 13.90 10.25 -23.08
CA SER A 64 14.03 8.80 -23.10
C SER A 64 14.00 8.21 -21.69
N ALA A 65 14.67 8.84 -20.73
CA ALA A 65 14.62 8.44 -19.33
C ALA A 65 13.19 8.50 -18.78
N PHE A 66 12.47 9.60 -19.04
CA PHE A 66 11.07 9.74 -18.66
C PHE A 66 10.21 8.59 -19.19
N ARG A 67 10.27 8.32 -20.50
CA ARG A 67 9.46 7.24 -21.11
C ARG A 67 9.78 5.87 -20.51
N ARG A 68 11.04 5.59 -20.17
CA ARG A 68 11.48 4.33 -19.53
C ARG A 68 10.91 4.22 -18.11
N GLY A 69 11.05 5.26 -17.31
CA GLY A 69 10.49 5.30 -15.95
C GLY A 69 8.97 5.25 -15.96
N TRP A 70 8.34 6.06 -16.81
CA TRP A 70 6.89 6.08 -16.94
C TRP A 70 6.31 4.72 -17.37
N PHE A 71 6.91 4.06 -18.35
CA PHE A 71 6.46 2.73 -18.79
C PHE A 71 6.65 1.68 -17.70
N ALA A 72 7.80 1.64 -17.02
CA ALA A 72 8.03 0.72 -15.91
C ALA A 72 7.05 0.94 -14.75
N GLY A 73 6.82 2.21 -14.38
CA GLY A 73 5.84 2.57 -13.36
C GLY A 73 4.41 2.21 -13.76
N TRP A 74 4.02 2.49 -15.01
CA TRP A 74 2.69 2.12 -15.49
C TRP A 74 2.44 0.62 -15.41
N VAL A 75 3.38 -0.20 -15.86
CA VAL A 75 3.29 -1.66 -15.72
C VAL A 75 3.16 -2.07 -14.26
N GLY A 76 4.01 -1.54 -13.38
CA GLY A 76 4.00 -1.87 -11.96
C GLY A 76 2.70 -1.48 -11.27
N PHE A 77 2.27 -0.23 -11.43
CA PHE A 77 1.03 0.26 -10.81
C PHE A 77 -0.21 -0.41 -11.39
N LEU A 78 -0.26 -0.65 -12.70
CA LEU A 78 -1.39 -1.35 -13.33
C LEU A 78 -1.54 -2.77 -12.76
N LEU A 79 -0.45 -3.49 -12.62
CA LEU A 79 -0.45 -4.84 -12.04
C LEU A 79 -0.77 -4.84 -10.54
N CYS A 80 -0.37 -3.80 -9.79
CA CYS A 80 -0.72 -3.66 -8.37
C CYS A 80 -2.17 -3.24 -8.16
N LEU A 81 -2.74 -2.44 -9.06
CA LEU A 81 -4.08 -1.85 -8.90
C LEU A 81 -5.18 -2.59 -9.66
N TYR A 82 -4.90 -3.75 -10.25
CA TYR A 82 -5.89 -4.52 -11.02
C TYR A 82 -7.17 -4.81 -10.21
N TRP A 83 -7.02 -5.05 -8.91
CA TRP A 83 -8.13 -5.36 -8.01
C TRP A 83 -9.13 -4.21 -7.85
N VAL A 84 -8.71 -2.95 -8.07
CA VAL A 84 -9.60 -1.77 -8.04
C VAL A 84 -10.74 -1.92 -9.04
N GLY A 85 -10.48 -2.56 -10.18
CA GLY A 85 -11.51 -2.84 -11.18
C GLY A 85 -12.65 -3.74 -10.69
N TYR A 86 -12.43 -4.49 -9.61
CA TYR A 86 -13.43 -5.37 -9.00
C TYR A 86 -14.15 -4.74 -7.81
N THR A 87 -13.71 -3.56 -7.35
CA THR A 87 -14.33 -2.85 -6.24
C THR A 87 -15.68 -2.25 -6.65
N ALA A 88 -16.53 -2.01 -5.67
CA ALA A 88 -17.78 -1.30 -5.83
C ALA A 88 -18.72 -1.87 -6.93
N GLY A 89 -18.60 -3.17 -7.24
CA GLY A 89 -19.39 -3.86 -8.26
C GLY A 89 -18.77 -3.82 -9.65
N GLY A 90 -17.56 -3.30 -9.78
CA GLY A 90 -16.82 -3.29 -11.05
C GLY A 90 -17.48 -2.46 -12.15
N GLY A 91 -17.05 -2.72 -13.35
CA GLY A 91 -17.62 -2.12 -14.56
C GLY A 91 -16.58 -1.34 -15.37
N PRO A 92 -16.87 -1.05 -16.65
CA PRO A 92 -15.89 -0.44 -17.56
C PRO A 92 -15.32 0.88 -17.04
N ALA A 93 -16.15 1.71 -16.38
CA ALA A 93 -15.72 3.00 -15.83
C ALA A 93 -14.71 2.85 -14.68
N VAL A 94 -14.90 1.87 -13.79
CA VAL A 94 -13.98 1.62 -12.67
C VAL A 94 -12.66 1.05 -13.17
N ILE A 95 -12.72 0.14 -14.15
CA ILE A 95 -11.52 -0.41 -14.80
C ILE A 95 -10.73 0.69 -15.52
N ALA A 96 -11.44 1.55 -16.28
CA ALA A 96 -10.81 2.69 -16.93
C ALA A 96 -10.19 3.67 -15.91
N GLY A 97 -10.88 3.94 -14.80
CA GLY A 97 -10.38 4.76 -13.70
C GLY A 97 -9.10 4.18 -13.07
N ALA A 98 -9.05 2.87 -12.82
CA ALA A 98 -7.83 2.21 -12.33
C ALA A 98 -6.67 2.32 -13.32
N GLY A 99 -6.95 2.16 -14.63
CA GLY A 99 -5.95 2.35 -15.68
C GLY A 99 -5.42 3.78 -15.76
N LEU A 100 -6.29 4.79 -15.67
CA LEU A 100 -5.91 6.20 -15.61
C LEU A 100 -5.13 6.54 -14.33
N GLY A 101 -5.53 5.98 -13.19
CA GLY A 101 -4.78 6.10 -11.95
C GLY A 101 -3.37 5.55 -12.06
N ALA A 102 -3.20 4.37 -12.66
CA ALA A 102 -1.88 3.80 -12.91
C ALA A 102 -1.03 4.68 -13.84
N LEU A 103 -1.62 5.28 -14.88
CA LEU A 103 -0.94 6.23 -15.78
C LEU A 103 -0.50 7.50 -15.04
N TYR A 104 -1.35 8.02 -14.14
CA TYR A 104 -1.05 9.17 -13.29
C TYR A 104 0.11 8.86 -12.34
N LEU A 105 0.05 7.77 -11.59
CA LEU A 105 1.11 7.36 -10.67
C LEU A 105 2.45 7.12 -11.38
N ALA A 106 2.40 6.60 -12.60
CA ALA A 106 3.58 6.42 -13.42
C ALA A 106 4.33 7.72 -13.77
N LEU A 107 3.66 8.89 -13.72
CA LEU A 107 4.33 10.19 -13.93
C LEU A 107 5.43 10.40 -12.88
N PHE A 108 5.21 9.99 -11.64
CA PHE A 108 6.20 10.13 -10.57
C PHE A 108 7.45 9.28 -10.84
N THR A 109 7.30 8.04 -11.28
CA THR A 109 8.45 7.22 -11.69
C THR A 109 9.14 7.74 -12.95
N GLY A 110 8.39 8.37 -13.85
CA GLY A 110 8.94 9.09 -15.00
C GLY A 110 9.80 10.28 -14.58
N LEU A 111 9.33 11.09 -13.63
CA LEU A 111 10.07 12.24 -13.08
C LEU A 111 11.30 11.79 -12.28
N PHE A 112 11.19 10.74 -11.47
CA PHE A 112 12.33 10.10 -10.83
C PHE A 112 13.40 9.70 -11.85
N ALA A 113 12.99 9.05 -12.94
CA ALA A 113 13.90 8.61 -13.99
C ALA A 113 14.65 9.79 -14.66
N VAL A 114 13.96 10.92 -14.86
CA VAL A 114 14.58 12.14 -15.38
C VAL A 114 15.61 12.69 -14.38
N ALA A 115 15.25 12.78 -13.11
CA ALA A 115 16.16 13.27 -12.07
C ALA A 115 17.41 12.39 -11.96
N HIS A 116 17.24 11.06 -11.90
CA HIS A 116 18.37 10.12 -11.89
C HIS A 116 19.23 10.26 -13.14
N HIS A 117 18.64 10.32 -14.34
CA HIS A 117 19.38 10.47 -15.59
C HIS A 117 20.19 11.79 -15.62
N ARG A 118 19.60 12.90 -15.23
CA ARG A 118 20.30 14.21 -15.19
C ARG A 118 21.49 14.16 -14.25
N LEU A 119 21.33 13.60 -13.07
CA LEU A 119 22.47 13.41 -12.15
C LEU A 119 23.52 12.46 -12.74
N ALA A 120 23.10 11.39 -13.42
CA ALA A 120 24.02 10.45 -14.06
C ALA A 120 24.84 11.10 -15.18
N VAL A 121 24.25 11.99 -15.97
CA VAL A 121 24.97 12.75 -17.01
C VAL A 121 26.04 13.67 -16.40
N HIS A 122 25.76 14.31 -15.26
CA HIS A 122 26.68 15.26 -14.63
C HIS A 122 27.73 14.58 -13.75
N PHE A 123 27.35 13.54 -13.00
CA PHE A 123 28.18 12.94 -11.95
C PHE A 123 28.57 11.48 -12.24
N GLY A 124 28.18 10.93 -13.40
CA GLY A 124 28.42 9.55 -13.76
C GLY A 124 27.83 8.59 -12.71
N HIS A 125 28.57 7.54 -12.37
CA HIS A 125 28.12 6.55 -11.39
C HIS A 125 27.96 7.08 -9.95
N ARG A 126 28.52 8.25 -9.62
CA ARG A 126 28.32 8.91 -8.31
C ARG A 126 26.87 9.30 -8.09
N ALA A 127 26.11 9.53 -9.16
CA ALA A 127 24.66 9.82 -9.10
C ALA A 127 23.86 8.72 -8.39
N LEU A 128 24.35 7.49 -8.36
CA LEU A 128 23.69 6.36 -7.68
C LEU A 128 23.49 6.65 -6.18
N VAL A 129 24.38 7.39 -5.53
CA VAL A 129 24.25 7.75 -4.10
C VAL A 129 22.98 8.54 -3.81
N ALA A 130 22.49 9.31 -4.79
CA ALA A 130 21.26 10.11 -4.65
C ALA A 130 19.97 9.29 -4.86
N VAL A 131 20.05 8.10 -5.44
CA VAL A 131 18.87 7.28 -5.83
C VAL A 131 17.92 7.00 -4.64
N PRO A 132 18.40 6.58 -3.45
CA PRO A 132 17.50 6.33 -2.33
C PRO A 132 16.73 7.58 -1.90
N VAL A 133 17.40 8.74 -1.88
CA VAL A 133 16.78 10.04 -1.56
C VAL A 133 15.75 10.43 -2.60
N LEU A 134 16.10 10.33 -3.89
CA LEU A 134 15.20 10.69 -4.99
C LEU A 134 13.94 9.82 -5.00
N TRP A 135 14.09 8.51 -4.77
CA TRP A 135 12.97 7.59 -4.74
C TRP A 135 12.04 7.88 -3.55
N THR A 136 12.60 8.02 -2.36
CA THR A 136 11.83 8.32 -1.15
C THR A 136 11.13 9.67 -1.25
N ALA A 137 11.79 10.69 -1.82
CA ALA A 137 11.17 11.99 -2.09
C ALA A 137 10.03 11.87 -3.11
N MET A 138 10.18 11.05 -4.14
CA MET A 138 9.11 10.76 -5.11
C MET A 138 7.92 10.09 -4.42
N GLU A 139 8.13 9.08 -3.60
CA GLU A 139 7.06 8.42 -2.83
C GLU A 139 6.34 9.41 -1.91
N TYR A 140 7.08 10.29 -1.25
CA TYR A 140 6.50 11.33 -0.41
C TYR A 140 5.66 12.32 -1.23
N LEU A 141 6.17 12.80 -2.37
CA LEU A 141 5.40 13.69 -3.26
C LEU A 141 4.14 13.02 -3.81
N MET A 142 4.23 11.73 -4.12
CA MET A 142 3.08 10.93 -4.59
C MET A 142 1.97 10.81 -3.53
N SER A 143 2.29 10.96 -2.25
CA SER A 143 1.34 10.88 -1.14
C SER A 143 0.64 12.20 -0.81
N LEU A 144 1.05 13.32 -1.43
CA LEU A 144 0.54 14.65 -1.10
C LEU A 144 -0.68 15.05 -1.91
N GLY A 145 -1.50 15.94 -1.32
CA GLY A 145 -2.66 16.57 -1.97
C GLY A 145 -3.88 15.67 -2.06
N GLU A 146 -4.93 16.18 -2.69
CA GLU A 146 -6.22 15.49 -2.83
C GLU A 146 -6.14 14.22 -3.68
N MET A 147 -5.20 14.18 -4.63
CA MET A 147 -4.92 13.01 -5.44
C MET A 147 -3.77 12.17 -4.87
N GLY A 148 -3.38 12.42 -3.63
CA GLY A 148 -2.31 11.70 -2.95
C GLY A 148 -2.62 10.21 -2.82
N PHE A 149 -1.63 9.37 -3.17
CA PHE A 149 -1.78 7.93 -3.14
C PHE A 149 -0.63 7.30 -2.34
N PRO A 150 -0.75 7.21 -1.01
CA PRO A 150 0.32 6.70 -0.13
C PRO A 150 0.43 5.17 -0.10
N TRP A 151 -0.26 4.48 -0.98
CA TRP A 151 -0.16 3.02 -1.11
C TRP A 151 1.02 2.65 -2.02
N LEU A 152 1.41 1.39 -2.02
CA LEU A 152 2.48 0.86 -2.88
C LEU A 152 3.85 1.56 -2.69
N LEU A 153 4.11 2.12 -1.48
CA LEU A 153 5.47 2.50 -1.11
C LEU A 153 6.35 1.24 -1.09
N MET A 154 7.60 1.35 -1.53
CA MET A 154 8.49 0.19 -1.59
C MET A 154 8.63 -0.51 -0.21
N GLY A 155 8.56 0.26 0.88
CA GLY A 155 8.54 -0.26 2.25
C GLY A 155 7.38 -1.20 2.53
N HIS A 156 6.21 -0.99 1.93
CA HIS A 156 5.04 -1.85 2.10
C HIS A 156 5.24 -3.26 1.54
N SER A 157 6.17 -3.43 0.58
CA SER A 157 6.53 -4.76 0.07
C SER A 157 7.03 -5.71 1.15
N GLN A 158 7.52 -5.18 2.26
CA GLN A 158 8.07 -5.95 3.39
C GLN A 158 7.08 -6.11 4.55
N ALA A 159 5.80 -5.79 4.38
CA ALA A 159 4.80 -5.80 5.47
C ALA A 159 4.76 -7.14 6.25
N ASN A 160 4.99 -8.25 5.57
CA ASN A 160 5.01 -9.60 6.15
C ASN A 160 6.40 -10.01 6.69
N GLN A 161 7.35 -9.08 6.81
CA GLN A 161 8.71 -9.32 7.29
C GLN A 161 8.99 -8.50 8.57
N PRO A 162 8.42 -8.86 9.73
CA PRO A 162 8.46 -8.04 10.93
C PRO A 162 9.87 -7.68 11.37
N VAL A 163 10.84 -8.55 11.17
CA VAL A 163 12.25 -8.27 11.49
C VAL A 163 12.83 -7.14 10.64
N LEU A 164 12.45 -7.04 9.36
CA LEU A 164 13.06 -6.08 8.42
C LEU A 164 12.39 -4.70 8.47
N ILE A 165 11.16 -4.62 9.00
CA ILE A 165 10.38 -3.36 9.01
C ILE A 165 10.48 -2.58 10.32
N GLN A 166 11.24 -3.04 11.32
CA GLN A 166 11.32 -2.35 12.62
C GLN A 166 11.87 -0.93 12.54
N LEU A 167 12.64 -0.62 11.49
CA LEU A 167 13.05 0.75 11.19
C LEU A 167 11.87 1.72 11.06
N ALA A 168 10.69 1.21 10.69
CA ALA A 168 9.47 2.01 10.58
C ALA A 168 9.04 2.66 11.91
N SER A 169 9.42 2.11 13.06
CA SER A 169 9.15 2.70 14.37
C SER A 169 9.82 4.07 14.58
N LEU A 170 10.90 4.36 13.85
CA LEU A 170 11.64 5.62 13.90
C LEU A 170 11.36 6.53 12.70
N THR A 171 11.19 5.95 11.53
CA THR A 171 11.22 6.69 10.24
C THR A 171 9.96 6.52 9.42
N GLY A 172 8.99 5.75 9.91
CA GLY A 172 7.82 5.35 9.13
C GLY A 172 8.19 4.45 7.93
N ALA A 173 7.24 4.20 7.07
CA ALA A 173 7.42 3.36 5.88
C ALA A 173 8.46 3.93 4.90
N TYR A 174 8.67 5.24 4.89
CA TYR A 174 9.64 5.90 4.01
C TYR A 174 11.09 5.51 4.31
N GLY A 175 11.46 5.34 5.58
CA GLY A 175 12.80 4.88 5.91
C GLY A 175 13.04 3.43 5.50
N VAL A 176 12.02 2.58 5.57
CA VAL A 176 12.08 1.22 5.05
C VAL A 176 12.24 1.25 3.52
N SER A 177 11.45 2.08 2.81
CA SER A 177 11.61 2.31 1.37
C SER A 177 13.04 2.74 1.03
N PHE A 178 13.57 3.74 1.77
CA PHE A 178 14.95 4.20 1.58
C PHE A 178 15.97 3.07 1.68
N ALA A 179 15.87 2.23 2.70
CA ALA A 179 16.80 1.12 2.92
C ALA A 179 16.71 0.07 1.79
N ILE A 180 15.50 -0.27 1.34
CA ILE A 180 15.30 -1.19 0.20
C ILE A 180 15.92 -0.61 -1.07
N VAL A 181 15.67 0.66 -1.34
CA VAL A 181 16.22 1.34 -2.52
C VAL A 181 17.74 1.47 -2.43
N ALA A 182 18.29 1.67 -1.23
CA ALA A 182 19.75 1.68 -1.03
C ALA A 182 20.37 0.31 -1.38
N VAL A 183 19.73 -0.79 -1.02
CA VAL A 183 20.17 -2.14 -1.42
C VAL A 183 20.09 -2.30 -2.95
N ASN A 184 18.97 -1.93 -3.60
CA ASN A 184 18.86 -1.93 -5.07
C ASN A 184 19.96 -1.11 -5.72
N THR A 185 20.28 0.04 -5.15
CA THR A 185 21.33 0.95 -5.63
C THR A 185 22.71 0.31 -5.51
N CYS A 186 23.03 -0.30 -4.38
CA CYS A 186 24.30 -1.01 -4.20
C CYS A 186 24.44 -2.17 -5.19
N LEU A 187 23.38 -2.94 -5.40
CA LEU A 187 23.41 -4.05 -6.36
C LEU A 187 23.53 -3.54 -7.82
N CYS A 188 22.84 -2.45 -8.17
CA CYS A 188 23.01 -1.79 -9.46
C CYS A 188 24.44 -1.27 -9.64
N ALA A 189 25.04 -0.65 -8.61
CA ALA A 189 26.43 -0.20 -8.62
C ALA A 189 27.43 -1.36 -8.79
N ALA A 190 27.14 -2.52 -8.20
CA ALA A 190 27.96 -3.72 -8.38
C ALA A 190 27.95 -4.25 -9.83
N VAL A 191 26.88 -3.96 -10.58
CA VAL A 191 26.82 -4.28 -12.03
C VAL A 191 27.60 -3.25 -12.86
N LEU A 192 27.43 -1.96 -12.57
CA LEU A 192 28.00 -0.86 -13.35
C LEU A 192 29.49 -0.62 -13.04
N ILE A 193 29.90 -0.77 -11.77
CA ILE A 193 31.26 -0.44 -11.29
C ILE A 193 31.98 -1.75 -10.93
N ARG A 194 32.35 -2.51 -11.95
CA ARG A 194 32.94 -3.85 -11.78
C ARG A 194 34.19 -3.88 -10.89
N GLN A 195 35.00 -2.82 -10.90
CA GLN A 195 36.22 -2.72 -10.07
C GLN A 195 35.94 -2.71 -8.57
N ARG A 196 34.72 -2.30 -8.14
CA ARG A 196 34.31 -2.24 -6.75
C ARG A 196 33.12 -3.15 -6.44
N ARG A 197 32.90 -4.18 -7.28
CA ARG A 197 31.74 -5.07 -7.18
C ARG A 197 31.57 -5.67 -5.79
N THR A 198 32.64 -6.21 -5.24
CA THR A 198 32.62 -6.85 -3.89
C THR A 198 32.28 -5.85 -2.79
N ALA A 199 32.82 -4.63 -2.86
CA ALA A 199 32.50 -3.58 -1.89
C ALA A 199 31.03 -3.18 -1.93
N TRP A 200 30.42 -3.07 -3.12
CA TRP A 200 29.01 -2.76 -3.26
C TRP A 200 28.10 -3.89 -2.79
N ILE A 201 28.46 -5.15 -3.06
CA ILE A 201 27.72 -6.30 -2.52
C ILE A 201 27.85 -6.34 -0.99
N ALA A 202 29.03 -6.10 -0.44
CA ALA A 202 29.26 -6.04 0.99
C ALA A 202 28.42 -4.90 1.64
N ALA A 203 28.31 -3.74 0.98
CA ALA A 203 27.46 -2.65 1.44
C ALA A 203 25.97 -3.05 1.47
N ALA A 204 25.46 -3.71 0.43
CA ALA A 204 24.10 -4.22 0.40
C ALA A 204 23.83 -5.22 1.54
N LEU A 205 24.75 -6.15 1.75
CA LEU A 205 24.65 -7.14 2.86
C LEU A 205 24.75 -6.47 4.22
N ALA A 206 25.59 -5.44 4.37
CA ALA A 206 25.69 -4.67 5.61
C ALA A 206 24.37 -3.95 5.94
N ILE A 207 23.71 -3.32 4.96
CA ILE A 207 22.38 -2.69 5.15
C ILE A 207 21.37 -3.75 5.61
N LEU A 208 21.28 -4.88 4.95
CA LEU A 208 20.40 -5.99 5.32
C LEU A 208 20.71 -6.52 6.72
N GLY A 209 22.00 -6.68 7.04
CA GLY A 209 22.46 -7.14 8.35
C GLY A 209 22.08 -6.16 9.48
N VAL A 210 22.21 -4.84 9.24
CA VAL A 210 21.78 -3.82 10.19
C VAL A 210 20.26 -3.86 10.39
N LEU A 211 19.47 -3.92 9.32
CA LEU A 211 18.01 -4.02 9.43
C LEU A 211 17.58 -5.28 10.19
N ALA A 212 18.15 -6.43 9.84
CA ALA A 212 17.83 -7.68 10.50
C ALA A 212 18.28 -7.72 11.95
N GLY A 213 19.51 -7.24 12.24
CA GLY A 213 20.06 -7.21 13.59
C GLY A 213 19.30 -6.27 14.53
N THR A 214 19.03 -5.05 14.08
CA THR A 214 18.25 -4.07 14.87
C THR A 214 16.82 -4.52 15.07
N GLY A 215 16.17 -5.04 14.03
CA GLY A 215 14.80 -5.51 14.12
C GLY A 215 14.66 -6.74 15.03
N TRP A 216 15.57 -7.67 14.92
CA TRP A 216 15.59 -8.83 15.82
C TRP A 216 15.82 -8.42 17.29
N TRP A 217 16.73 -7.47 17.54
CA TRP A 217 16.96 -6.94 18.88
C TRP A 217 15.71 -6.25 19.45
N GLN A 218 15.04 -5.42 18.66
CA GLN A 218 13.81 -4.74 19.07
C GLN A 218 12.67 -5.73 19.38
N LEU A 219 12.48 -6.75 18.52
CA LEU A 219 11.43 -7.74 18.73
C LEU A 219 11.69 -8.65 19.95
N ARG A 220 12.95 -8.94 20.27
CA ARG A 220 13.28 -9.68 21.49
C ARG A 220 13.06 -8.89 22.77
N GLY A 221 13.27 -7.58 22.73
CA GLY A 221 13.06 -6.68 23.86
C GLY A 221 11.61 -6.21 24.01
N ALA A 222 10.74 -6.53 23.05
CA ALA A 222 9.34 -6.15 23.12
C ALA A 222 8.65 -6.85 24.30
N PRO A 223 8.01 -6.09 25.20
CA PRO A 223 7.24 -6.69 26.28
C PRO A 223 6.14 -7.57 25.65
N THR A 224 5.90 -8.75 26.22
CA THR A 224 4.76 -9.57 25.85
C THR A 224 3.50 -8.76 26.17
N PRO A 225 2.68 -8.38 25.18
CA PRO A 225 1.47 -7.65 25.45
C PRO A 225 0.58 -8.49 26.37
N GLN A 226 0.25 -7.94 27.54
CA GLN A 226 -0.86 -8.48 28.29
C GLN A 226 -2.13 -7.85 27.71
N PRO A 227 -3.05 -8.61 27.12
CA PRO A 227 -4.24 -8.05 26.55
C PRO A 227 -5.16 -7.55 27.68
N ASP A 228 -5.25 -6.22 27.83
CA ASP A 228 -6.19 -5.59 28.76
C ASP A 228 -7.63 -5.63 28.24
N LEU A 229 -7.80 -5.80 26.93
CA LEU A 229 -9.09 -5.81 26.25
C LEU A 229 -9.09 -6.80 25.08
N SER A 230 -10.04 -7.70 25.06
CA SER A 230 -10.30 -8.57 23.91
C SER A 230 -11.28 -7.89 22.96
N VAL A 231 -10.89 -7.74 21.71
CA VAL A 231 -11.67 -7.03 20.67
C VAL A 231 -12.09 -8.02 19.58
N ALA A 232 -13.38 -8.03 19.24
CA ALA A 232 -13.87 -8.78 18.10
C ALA A 232 -14.10 -7.87 16.90
N LEU A 233 -13.39 -8.14 15.80
CA LEU A 233 -13.56 -7.42 14.52
C LEU A 233 -14.62 -8.15 13.69
N ILE A 234 -15.72 -7.47 13.40
CA ILE A 234 -16.86 -8.03 12.67
C ILE A 234 -16.81 -7.58 11.21
N GLN A 235 -16.82 -8.52 10.27
CA GLN A 235 -16.79 -8.22 8.85
C GLN A 235 -17.92 -8.94 8.13
N ASN A 236 -18.92 -8.17 7.67
CA ASN A 236 -20.16 -8.69 7.07
C ASN A 236 -20.12 -8.85 5.54
N ASN A 237 -19.13 -8.31 4.85
CA ASN A 237 -18.90 -8.41 3.40
C ASN A 237 -20.11 -8.13 2.50
N LEU A 238 -21.07 -7.31 2.94
CA LEU A 238 -22.29 -7.05 2.18
C LEU A 238 -22.07 -6.20 0.91
N GLY A 239 -20.94 -5.55 0.78
CA GLY A 239 -20.59 -4.73 -0.39
C GLY A 239 -21.68 -3.71 -0.73
N ARG A 240 -22.07 -3.63 -2.01
CA ARG A 240 -23.14 -2.72 -2.48
C ARG A 240 -24.56 -3.15 -2.10
N ALA A 241 -24.75 -4.40 -1.69
CA ALA A 241 -26.09 -4.89 -1.32
C ALA A 241 -26.69 -4.08 -0.18
N LYS A 242 -25.86 -3.56 0.73
CA LYS A 242 -26.30 -2.71 1.85
C LYS A 242 -27.02 -1.41 1.43
N TRP A 243 -26.78 -0.90 0.20
CA TRP A 243 -27.38 0.33 -0.32
C TRP A 243 -28.66 0.10 -1.14
N ARG A 244 -29.10 -1.15 -1.30
CA ARG A 244 -30.32 -1.50 -2.01
C ARG A 244 -31.52 -1.56 -1.05
N ALA A 245 -32.72 -1.66 -1.60
CA ALA A 245 -33.92 -1.88 -0.81
C ALA A 245 -33.76 -3.11 0.09
N GLY A 246 -34.07 -2.98 1.38
CA GLY A 246 -33.83 -4.03 2.38
C GLY A 246 -32.39 -4.15 2.89
N GLY A 247 -31.43 -3.41 2.30
CA GLY A 247 -30.01 -3.52 2.64
C GLY A 247 -29.68 -3.08 4.07
N LEU A 248 -30.41 -2.11 4.62
CA LEU A 248 -30.27 -1.71 6.02
C LEU A 248 -30.61 -2.86 6.98
N GLN A 249 -31.72 -3.55 6.73
CA GLN A 249 -32.13 -4.70 7.54
C GLN A 249 -31.14 -5.86 7.39
N ALA A 250 -30.70 -6.14 6.16
CA ALA A 250 -29.67 -7.16 5.91
C ALA A 250 -28.35 -6.86 6.62
N ALA A 251 -27.94 -5.56 6.67
CA ALA A 251 -26.75 -5.14 7.38
C ALA A 251 -26.87 -5.41 8.89
N PHE A 252 -27.96 -4.99 9.51
CA PHE A 252 -28.19 -5.26 10.93
C PHE A 252 -28.25 -6.74 11.24
N THR A 253 -29.00 -7.52 10.46
CA THR A 253 -29.11 -8.97 10.67
C THR A 253 -27.77 -9.67 10.59
N SER A 254 -26.95 -9.31 9.60
CA SER A 254 -25.62 -9.89 9.43
C SER A 254 -24.67 -9.50 10.55
N LEU A 255 -24.65 -8.22 10.93
CA LEU A 255 -23.82 -7.70 12.03
C LEU A 255 -24.22 -8.33 13.37
N ASP A 256 -25.52 -8.41 13.65
CA ASP A 256 -26.03 -9.05 14.86
C ASP A 256 -25.61 -10.54 14.93
N SER A 257 -25.84 -11.29 13.87
CA SER A 257 -25.48 -12.72 13.81
C SER A 257 -23.98 -12.96 14.06
N LEU A 258 -23.10 -12.19 13.38
CA LEU A 258 -21.66 -12.31 13.53
C LEU A 258 -21.18 -11.85 14.92
N SER A 259 -21.81 -10.79 15.46
CA SER A 259 -21.49 -10.31 16.81
C SER A 259 -21.83 -11.34 17.87
N ARG A 260 -23.01 -11.97 17.79
CA ARG A 260 -23.41 -13.06 18.70
C ARG A 260 -22.48 -14.26 18.59
N GLN A 261 -22.05 -14.60 17.36
CA GLN A 261 -21.08 -15.69 17.15
C GLN A 261 -19.74 -15.38 17.84
N ALA A 262 -19.26 -14.14 17.75
CA ALA A 262 -18.03 -13.73 18.41
C ALA A 262 -18.17 -13.72 19.95
N LEU A 263 -19.29 -13.19 20.46
CA LEU A 263 -19.58 -13.15 21.89
C LEU A 263 -19.72 -14.56 22.49
N GLY A 264 -20.26 -15.50 21.72
CA GLY A 264 -20.39 -16.91 22.13
C GLY A 264 -19.04 -17.60 22.39
N GLN A 265 -17.93 -17.06 21.93
CA GLN A 265 -16.56 -17.52 22.22
C GLN A 265 -16.09 -17.05 23.61
N GLY A 266 -16.75 -16.08 24.20
CA GLY A 266 -16.44 -15.51 25.50
C GLY A 266 -15.31 -14.48 25.51
N GLY A 267 -15.26 -13.68 26.56
CA GLY A 267 -14.15 -12.75 26.84
C GLY A 267 -14.06 -11.51 25.96
N VAL A 268 -15.02 -11.25 25.06
CA VAL A 268 -15.04 -10.05 24.21
C VAL A 268 -15.42 -8.82 25.05
N GLY A 269 -14.57 -7.81 25.06
CA GLY A 269 -14.81 -6.53 25.75
C GLY A 269 -15.14 -5.36 24.82
N LEU A 270 -15.00 -5.52 23.49
CA LEU A 270 -15.35 -4.51 22.49
C LEU A 270 -15.67 -5.20 21.16
N LEU A 271 -16.80 -4.79 20.54
CA LEU A 271 -17.13 -5.14 19.17
C LEU A 271 -16.73 -3.98 18.24
N VAL A 272 -16.03 -4.28 17.15
CA VAL A 272 -15.68 -3.30 16.12
C VAL A 272 -16.32 -3.70 14.81
N TRP A 273 -17.27 -2.87 14.36
CA TRP A 273 -17.93 -3.02 13.06
C TRP A 273 -17.22 -2.19 11.99
N PRO A 274 -17.27 -2.58 10.70
CA PRO A 274 -16.52 -1.93 9.65
C PRO A 274 -16.96 -0.51 9.33
N GLU A 275 -16.19 0.16 8.49
CA GLU A 275 -16.54 1.45 7.91
C GLU A 275 -17.90 1.36 7.21
N THR A 276 -18.75 2.34 7.47
CA THR A 276 -20.13 2.39 6.94
C THR A 276 -20.84 1.03 7.10
N ALA A 277 -20.68 0.41 8.27
CA ALA A 277 -21.28 -0.89 8.57
C ALA A 277 -22.80 -0.86 8.36
N ILE A 278 -23.41 0.25 8.73
CA ILE A 278 -24.83 0.54 8.63
C ILE A 278 -25.03 1.68 7.63
N PRO A 279 -25.80 1.48 6.54
CA PRO A 279 -26.08 2.52 5.55
C PRO A 279 -27.16 3.50 6.08
N CYS A 280 -26.86 4.15 7.18
CA CYS A 280 -27.77 5.02 7.92
C CYS A 280 -26.96 6.11 8.63
N ASP A 281 -27.48 7.34 8.63
CA ASP A 281 -26.95 8.44 9.42
C ASP A 281 -27.36 8.23 10.88
N LEU A 282 -26.42 7.75 11.70
CA LEU A 282 -26.67 7.42 13.11
C LEU A 282 -26.96 8.66 13.96
N ARG A 283 -26.41 9.82 13.61
CA ARG A 283 -26.60 11.05 14.36
C ARG A 283 -27.99 11.64 14.13
N ARG A 284 -28.52 11.56 12.92
CA ARG A 284 -29.78 12.19 12.52
C ARG A 284 -30.97 11.23 12.52
N ARG A 285 -30.75 9.92 12.36
CA ARG A 285 -31.81 8.92 12.26
C ARG A 285 -32.00 8.16 13.57
N GLN A 286 -32.97 8.59 14.35
CA GLN A 286 -33.24 8.04 15.68
C GLN A 286 -33.48 6.51 15.65
N SER A 287 -34.25 6.00 14.70
CA SER A 287 -34.52 4.55 14.61
C SER A 287 -33.27 3.69 14.45
N CYS A 288 -32.26 4.15 13.68
CA CYS A 288 -31.00 3.43 13.57
C CYS A 288 -30.19 3.51 14.85
N ARG A 289 -30.19 4.66 15.49
CA ARG A 289 -29.50 4.91 16.75
C ARG A 289 -30.08 4.05 17.87
N ASP A 290 -31.42 4.01 17.99
CA ASP A 290 -32.09 3.22 19.02
C ASP A 290 -31.87 1.72 18.81
N HIS A 291 -31.83 1.28 17.54
CA HIS A 291 -31.54 -0.13 17.23
C HIS A 291 -30.12 -0.56 17.61
N ILE A 292 -29.08 0.24 17.26
CA ILE A 292 -27.71 -0.12 17.64
C ILE A 292 -27.49 -0.06 19.16
N ARG A 293 -28.18 0.86 19.85
CA ARG A 293 -28.18 0.92 21.32
C ARG A 293 -28.77 -0.33 21.92
N SER A 294 -29.97 -0.75 21.44
CA SER A 294 -30.60 -1.97 21.92
C SER A 294 -29.69 -3.21 21.74
N LEU A 295 -28.90 -3.26 20.65
CA LEU A 295 -27.94 -4.33 20.46
C LEU A 295 -26.76 -4.23 21.46
N ALA A 296 -26.22 -3.03 21.69
CA ALA A 296 -25.14 -2.85 22.67
C ALA A 296 -25.61 -3.22 24.10
N ASP A 297 -26.84 -2.81 24.47
CA ASP A 297 -27.46 -3.13 25.75
C ASP A 297 -27.68 -4.65 25.91
N GLU A 298 -28.19 -5.31 24.87
CA GLU A 298 -28.41 -6.76 24.85
C GLU A 298 -27.10 -7.54 24.95
N TYR A 299 -26.05 -7.08 24.26
CA TYR A 299 -24.73 -7.71 24.29
C TYR A 299 -23.97 -7.45 25.60
N GLY A 300 -24.29 -6.38 26.31
CA GLY A 300 -23.52 -5.91 27.48
C GLY A 300 -22.09 -5.50 27.13
N VAL A 301 -21.80 -5.24 25.85
CA VAL A 301 -20.45 -4.94 25.31
C VAL A 301 -20.56 -3.72 24.41
N PRO A 302 -19.63 -2.73 24.52
CA PRO A 302 -19.62 -1.56 23.66
C PRO A 302 -19.37 -1.94 22.19
N ILE A 303 -19.93 -1.14 21.28
CA ILE A 303 -19.79 -1.26 19.83
C ILE A 303 -19.10 -0.01 19.30
N LEU A 304 -17.99 -0.18 18.62
CA LEU A 304 -17.35 0.85 17.78
C LEU A 304 -17.75 0.60 16.33
N THR A 305 -18.38 1.58 15.67
CA THR A 305 -18.87 1.41 14.29
C THR A 305 -18.60 2.63 13.43
N GLY A 306 -18.28 2.41 12.16
CA GLY A 306 -18.32 3.45 11.14
C GLY A 306 -19.75 3.66 10.63
N GLY A 307 -20.09 4.90 10.31
CA GLY A 307 -21.39 5.27 9.76
C GLY A 307 -21.32 6.52 8.88
N SER A 308 -22.35 6.70 8.06
CA SER A 308 -22.52 7.94 7.30
C SER A 308 -22.88 9.09 8.25
N ASP A 309 -22.30 10.25 8.01
CA ASP A 309 -22.58 11.50 8.69
C ASP A 309 -22.60 12.67 7.70
N ARG A 310 -22.91 13.86 8.19
CA ARG A 310 -22.83 15.11 7.44
C ARG A 310 -22.28 16.21 8.33
N ASP A 311 -21.46 17.05 7.76
CA ASP A 311 -21.03 18.29 8.40
C ASP A 311 -22.23 19.17 8.74
N ASP A 312 -22.27 19.74 9.94
CA ASP A 312 -23.41 20.52 10.39
C ASP A 312 -23.49 21.93 9.76
N VAL A 313 -22.37 22.43 9.22
CA VAL A 313 -22.26 23.76 8.63
C VAL A 313 -22.40 23.69 7.11
N SER A 314 -21.61 22.85 6.44
CA SER A 314 -21.61 22.75 4.98
C SER A 314 -22.66 21.78 4.46
N GLY A 315 -23.11 20.80 5.26
CA GLY A 315 -24.00 19.72 4.84
C GLY A 315 -23.28 18.63 4.04
N ASP A 316 -21.98 18.72 3.88
CA ASP A 316 -21.19 17.76 3.10
C ASP A 316 -21.21 16.36 3.72
N PRO A 317 -21.24 15.30 2.89
CA PRO A 317 -21.18 13.94 3.39
C PRO A 317 -19.84 13.66 4.05
N MET A 318 -19.86 13.05 5.21
CA MET A 318 -18.70 12.67 6.01
C MET A 318 -18.78 11.20 6.41
N ASN A 319 -17.62 10.61 6.69
CA ASN A 319 -17.52 9.33 7.39
C ASN A 319 -17.36 9.61 8.89
N GLY A 320 -18.33 9.14 9.67
CA GLY A 320 -18.30 9.21 11.13
C GLY A 320 -17.83 7.89 11.75
N VAL A 321 -17.25 7.99 12.93
CA VAL A 321 -17.01 6.86 13.82
C VAL A 321 -17.79 7.08 15.09
N TYR A 322 -18.52 6.07 15.52
CA TYR A 322 -19.42 6.13 16.67
C TYR A 322 -19.05 5.05 17.68
N PHE A 323 -19.00 5.47 18.94
CA PHE A 323 -18.84 4.56 20.06
C PHE A 323 -20.16 4.46 20.82
N VAL A 324 -20.72 3.27 20.86
CA VAL A 324 -22.03 2.98 21.48
C VAL A 324 -21.79 2.16 22.73
N GLN A 325 -22.04 2.75 23.86
CA GLN A 325 -21.78 2.12 25.16
C GLN A 325 -23.10 1.61 25.76
N PRO A 326 -23.15 0.37 26.32
CA PRO A 326 -24.34 -0.13 27.00
C PRO A 326 -24.80 0.80 28.14
N GLY A 327 -26.11 0.98 28.28
CA GLY A 327 -26.70 1.78 29.35
C GLY A 327 -26.52 3.31 29.20
N THR A 328 -25.96 3.80 28.08
CA THR A 328 -25.77 5.23 27.86
C THR A 328 -26.68 5.76 26.73
N PRO A 329 -27.33 6.93 26.91
CA PRO A 329 -28.20 7.50 25.89
C PRO A 329 -27.43 8.16 24.74
N ASP A 330 -26.15 8.45 24.90
CA ASP A 330 -25.38 9.22 23.95
C ASP A 330 -24.51 8.34 23.05
N LEU A 331 -24.34 8.76 21.78
CA LEU A 331 -23.30 8.29 20.89
C LEU A 331 -22.09 9.21 21.10
N LEU A 332 -20.96 8.64 21.41
CA LEU A 332 -19.69 9.36 21.51
C LEU A 332 -18.96 9.36 20.19
#